data_770e8334d979b8924d003a6bd7aeb7c7
#
_entry.id   770e8334d979b8924d003a6bd7aeb7c7
#
_cell.length_a   1.000
_cell.length_b   1.000
_cell.length_c   1.000
_cell.angle_alpha   90.00
_cell.angle_beta   90.00
_cell.angle_gamma   90.00
#
_symmetry.space_group_name_H-M   'P 1'
#
loop_
_entity.id
_entity.type
_entity.pdbx_description
1 polymer ?
#
loop_
_entity_poly.entity_id
_entity_poly.type
_entity_poly.pdbx_seq_one_letter_code
_entity_poly.pdbx_strand_id
1 'polypeptide(L)'
;MLFRSERPELAALALTTDSSILTAVGNDYHFDQIFAKQVRALGQPGDVLLAISTSGNSSNVIAAIESAHEREMTVIALTGKGGGRMGHMLRETDFHLCVPHDRTARIQEVHLLTLHCLCDGVDTLLLGTQEGNT
;
A
#
# COMPACT_ATOMS: atom_id res chain seq x y z
N MET A 1 12.51 4.00 4.94
CA MET A 1 12.92 2.80 4.18
C MET A 1 14.32 2.41 4.62
N LEU A 2 14.53 1.18 5.06
CA LEU A 2 15.86 0.69 5.43
C LEU A 2 16.54 0.16 4.16
N PHE A 3 17.54 0.89 3.69
CA PHE A 3 18.37 0.43 2.58
C PHE A 3 19.42 -0.53 3.12
N ARG A 4 19.41 -1.76 2.68
CA ARG A 4 20.42 -2.76 3.01
C ARG A 4 21.63 -2.72 2.10
N SER A 5 21.47 -2.19 0.90
CA SER A 5 22.51 -2.05 -0.11
C SER A 5 22.29 -0.81 -0.94
N GLU A 6 23.35 -0.24 -1.46
CA GLU A 6 23.27 0.84 -2.44
C GLU A 6 22.70 0.28 -3.74
N ARG A 7 21.66 0.93 -4.28
CA ARG A 7 20.97 0.54 -5.51
C ARG A 7 20.39 1.76 -6.21
N PRO A 8 20.08 1.67 -7.52
CA PRO A 8 19.35 2.72 -8.22
C PRO A 8 18.00 3.04 -7.55
N GLU A 9 17.61 4.30 -7.58
CA GLU A 9 16.36 4.78 -7.01
C GLU A 9 15.17 4.23 -7.81
N LEU A 10 14.15 3.76 -7.10
CA LEU A 10 12.88 3.32 -7.67
C LEU A 10 11.77 4.29 -7.25
N ALA A 11 10.90 4.62 -8.19
CA ALA A 11 9.77 5.52 -7.94
C ALA A 11 8.79 4.90 -6.95
N ALA A 12 8.70 5.48 -5.75
CA ALA A 12 7.73 5.10 -4.73
C ALA A 12 7.35 6.32 -3.89
N LEU A 13 6.06 6.51 -3.67
CA LEU A 13 5.50 7.66 -2.96
C LEU A 13 4.66 7.20 -1.77
N ALA A 14 4.93 7.74 -0.58
CA ALA A 14 4.08 7.54 0.59
C ALA A 14 3.02 8.65 0.64
N LEU A 15 1.75 8.28 0.51
CA LEU A 15 0.62 9.23 0.52
C LEU A 15 0.31 9.80 1.92
N THR A 16 1.08 9.41 2.92
CA THR A 16 0.93 9.84 4.33
C THR A 16 1.89 10.96 4.72
N THR A 17 2.74 11.45 3.84
CA THR A 17 3.86 12.33 4.21
C THR A 17 3.63 13.82 3.94
N ASP A 18 2.74 14.18 3.01
CA ASP A 18 2.40 15.58 2.76
C ASP A 18 1.30 16.05 3.73
N SER A 19 1.73 16.67 4.83
CA SER A 19 0.82 17.14 5.86
C SER A 19 -0.11 18.26 5.37
N SER A 20 0.31 19.05 4.39
CA SER A 20 -0.51 20.11 3.80
C SER A 20 -1.67 19.50 3.01
N ILE A 21 -1.43 18.49 2.19
CA ILE A 21 -2.49 17.77 1.47
C ILE A 21 -3.45 17.10 2.46
N LEU A 22 -2.92 16.36 3.45
CA LEU A 22 -3.74 15.62 4.41
C LEU A 22 -4.67 16.56 5.19
N THR A 23 -4.15 17.69 5.67
CA THR A 23 -4.91 18.66 6.46
C THR A 23 -5.90 19.43 5.60
N ALA A 24 -5.51 19.91 4.41
CA ALA A 24 -6.39 20.64 3.52
C ALA A 24 -7.56 19.76 3.03
N VAL A 25 -7.26 18.55 2.54
CA VAL A 25 -8.31 17.63 2.08
C VAL A 25 -9.23 17.20 3.23
N GLY A 26 -8.66 16.91 4.42
CA GLY A 26 -9.43 16.52 5.59
C GLY A 26 -10.33 17.64 6.10
N ASN A 27 -9.92 18.91 5.99
CA ASN A 27 -10.68 20.08 6.39
C ASN A 27 -11.75 20.51 5.36
N ASP A 28 -11.37 20.57 4.08
CA ASP A 28 -12.21 21.13 3.01
C ASP A 28 -13.17 20.13 2.40
N TYR A 29 -12.90 18.84 2.56
CA TYR A 29 -13.74 17.73 2.07
C TYR A 29 -14.09 16.78 3.23
N HIS A 30 -13.58 15.53 3.16
CA HIS A 30 -13.71 14.53 4.20
C HIS A 30 -12.38 13.78 4.39
N PHE A 31 -12.11 13.33 5.61
CA PHE A 31 -10.94 12.52 5.93
C PHE A 31 -10.83 11.25 5.06
N ASP A 32 -11.97 10.73 4.59
CA ASP A 32 -12.01 9.59 3.68
C ASP A 32 -11.39 9.87 2.31
N GLN A 33 -11.23 11.14 1.92
CA GLN A 33 -10.71 11.51 0.60
C GLN A 33 -9.20 11.81 0.58
N ILE A 34 -8.53 11.80 1.74
CA ILE A 34 -7.13 12.23 1.85
C ILE A 34 -6.16 11.44 0.95
N PHE A 35 -6.39 10.14 0.76
CA PHE A 35 -5.59 9.30 -0.13
C PHE A 35 -6.19 9.23 -1.53
N ALA A 36 -7.50 9.11 -1.64
CA ALA A 36 -8.21 8.99 -2.92
C ALA A 36 -7.90 10.16 -3.87
N LYS A 37 -7.85 11.40 -3.36
CA LYS A 37 -7.49 12.57 -4.17
C LYS A 37 -6.06 12.50 -4.70
N GLN A 38 -5.12 12.01 -3.90
CA GLN A 38 -3.73 11.85 -4.33
C GLN A 38 -3.61 10.74 -5.39
N VAL A 39 -4.29 9.61 -5.18
CA VAL A 39 -4.33 8.51 -6.17
C VAL A 39 -4.90 8.99 -7.50
N ARG A 40 -6.02 9.74 -7.50
CA ARG A 40 -6.59 10.29 -8.75
C ARG A 40 -5.66 11.28 -9.44
N ALA A 41 -4.90 12.05 -8.68
CA ALA A 41 -3.99 13.05 -9.24
C ALA A 41 -2.70 12.46 -9.83
N LEU A 42 -2.14 11.44 -9.19
CA LEU A 42 -0.81 10.92 -9.47
C LEU A 42 -0.81 9.55 -10.16
N GLY A 43 -1.80 8.70 -9.86
CA GLY A 43 -1.87 7.33 -10.35
C GLY A 43 -2.05 7.25 -11.86
N GLN A 44 -1.33 6.34 -12.48
CA GLN A 44 -1.37 6.05 -13.91
C GLN A 44 -1.71 4.57 -14.14
N PRO A 45 -2.28 4.20 -15.29
CA PRO A 45 -2.46 2.80 -15.65
C PRO A 45 -1.14 2.02 -15.53
N GLY A 46 -1.20 0.87 -14.85
CA GLY A 46 -0.02 0.03 -14.59
C GLY A 46 0.75 0.36 -13.30
N ASP A 47 0.44 1.45 -12.63
CA ASP A 47 0.97 1.70 -11.29
C ASP A 47 0.39 0.74 -10.25
N VAL A 48 1.03 0.67 -9.09
CA VAL A 48 0.62 -0.20 -7.98
C VAL A 48 0.26 0.65 -6.77
N LEU A 49 -0.92 0.42 -6.20
CA LEU A 49 -1.32 0.93 -4.89
C LEU A 49 -1.09 -0.13 -3.81
N LEU A 50 -0.20 0.16 -2.85
CA LEU A 50 -0.09 -0.63 -1.64
C LEU A 50 -1.05 -0.08 -0.58
N ALA A 51 -2.12 -0.81 -0.28
CA ALA A 51 -3.20 -0.41 0.60
C ALA A 51 -3.16 -1.20 1.92
N ILE A 52 -3.00 -0.52 3.04
CA ILE A 52 -2.81 -1.16 4.36
C ILE A 52 -3.92 -0.74 5.32
N SER A 53 -4.65 -1.73 5.86
CA SER A 53 -5.62 -1.51 6.93
C SER A 53 -5.79 -2.79 7.74
N THR A 54 -5.44 -2.78 9.02
CA THR A 54 -5.51 -3.97 9.88
C THR A 54 -6.93 -4.53 10.04
N SER A 55 -7.95 -3.69 9.92
CA SER A 55 -9.36 -4.12 9.94
C SER A 55 -9.94 -4.41 8.56
N GLY A 56 -9.30 -3.93 7.49
CA GLY A 56 -9.86 -3.93 6.15
C GLY A 56 -11.09 -3.02 5.97
N ASN A 57 -11.35 -2.10 6.92
CA ASN A 57 -12.56 -1.26 6.93
C ASN A 57 -12.27 0.24 7.00
N SER A 58 -11.02 0.67 6.86
CA SER A 58 -10.66 2.10 6.84
C SER A 58 -11.24 2.77 5.60
N SER A 59 -12.19 3.68 5.76
CA SER A 59 -12.93 4.31 4.66
C SER A 59 -12.01 5.10 3.71
N ASN A 60 -10.99 5.77 4.23
CA ASN A 60 -10.00 6.47 3.41
C ASN A 60 -9.15 5.51 2.54
N VAL A 61 -8.81 4.33 3.05
CA VAL A 61 -8.09 3.31 2.27
C VAL A 61 -9.01 2.68 1.22
N ILE A 62 -10.26 2.42 1.57
CA ILE A 62 -11.29 1.93 0.64
C ILE A 62 -11.48 2.91 -0.51
N ALA A 63 -11.65 4.20 -0.24
CA ALA A 63 -11.77 5.23 -1.27
C ALA A 63 -10.50 5.33 -2.16
N ALA A 64 -9.32 5.09 -1.60
CA ALA A 64 -8.09 5.02 -2.38
C ALA A 64 -8.07 3.81 -3.32
N ILE A 65 -8.54 2.63 -2.89
CA ILE A 65 -8.66 1.43 -3.74
C ILE A 65 -9.65 1.68 -4.88
N GLU A 66 -10.81 2.27 -4.59
CA GLU A 66 -11.78 2.64 -5.65
C GLU A 66 -11.14 3.55 -6.70
N SER A 67 -10.42 4.57 -6.24
CA SER A 67 -9.70 5.49 -7.13
C SER A 67 -8.57 4.82 -7.92
N ALA A 68 -7.86 3.85 -7.33
CA ALA A 68 -6.84 3.07 -8.02
C ALA A 68 -7.47 2.22 -9.14
N HIS A 69 -8.59 1.59 -8.87
CA HIS A 69 -9.34 0.82 -9.88
C HIS A 69 -9.86 1.69 -11.02
N GLU A 70 -10.32 2.93 -10.73
CA GLU A 70 -10.71 3.91 -11.77
C GLU A 70 -9.52 4.33 -12.64
N ARG A 71 -8.31 4.33 -12.07
CA ARG A 71 -7.06 4.69 -12.76
C ARG A 71 -6.34 3.50 -13.39
N GLU A 72 -6.97 2.32 -13.43
CA GLU A 72 -6.40 1.08 -13.99
C GLU A 72 -5.07 0.67 -13.31
N MET A 73 -4.98 0.92 -12.01
CA MET A 73 -3.85 0.50 -11.18
C MET A 73 -4.11 -0.89 -10.60
N THR A 74 -3.05 -1.62 -10.28
CA THR A 74 -3.12 -2.86 -9.50
C THR A 74 -3.07 -2.54 -8.00
N VAL A 75 -3.86 -3.25 -7.20
CA VAL A 75 -3.87 -3.08 -5.74
C VAL A 75 -3.20 -4.27 -5.05
N ILE A 76 -2.31 -3.97 -4.12
CA ILE A 76 -1.79 -4.94 -3.13
C ILE A 76 -2.38 -4.55 -1.78
N ALA A 77 -3.30 -5.35 -1.25
CA ALA A 77 -3.97 -5.07 0.01
C ALA A 77 -3.39 -5.91 1.15
N LEU A 78 -2.95 -5.25 2.22
CA LEU A 78 -2.52 -5.87 3.47
C LEU A 78 -3.58 -5.62 4.54
N THR A 79 -4.21 -6.69 5.03
CA THR A 79 -5.28 -6.62 6.02
C THR A 79 -5.10 -7.62 7.15
N GLY A 80 -6.04 -7.67 8.06
CA GLY A 80 -6.24 -8.68 9.08
C GLY A 80 -7.72 -8.82 9.38
N LYS A 81 -8.09 -9.50 10.45
CA LYS A 81 -9.48 -9.61 10.94
C LYS A 81 -10.47 -10.07 9.86
N GLY A 82 -10.06 -11.02 9.02
CA GLY A 82 -10.90 -11.54 7.95
C GLY A 82 -11.01 -10.67 6.70
N GLY A 83 -10.20 -9.60 6.57
CA GLY A 83 -10.09 -8.80 5.35
C GLY A 83 -11.05 -7.62 5.24
N GLY A 84 -12.14 -7.62 5.99
CA GLY A 84 -13.14 -6.55 5.98
C GLY A 84 -13.69 -6.23 4.58
N ARG A 85 -14.18 -5.02 4.40
CA ARG A 85 -14.70 -4.53 3.10
C ARG A 85 -13.63 -4.53 2.00
N MET A 86 -12.38 -4.27 2.35
CA MET A 86 -11.28 -4.28 1.38
C MET A 86 -11.17 -5.64 0.67
N GLY A 87 -11.26 -6.76 1.43
CA GLY A 87 -11.17 -8.10 0.85
C GLY A 87 -12.26 -8.42 -0.17
N HIS A 88 -13.43 -7.80 -0.05
CA HIS A 88 -14.57 -8.03 -0.95
C HIS A 88 -14.57 -7.15 -2.20
N MET A 89 -13.78 -6.09 -2.23
CA MET A 89 -13.75 -5.15 -3.36
C MET A 89 -12.57 -5.36 -4.32
N LEU A 90 -11.63 -6.21 -3.95
CA LEU A 90 -10.47 -6.51 -4.78
C LEU A 90 -10.88 -7.26 -6.06
N ARG A 91 -10.18 -6.96 -7.16
CA ARG A 91 -10.34 -7.59 -8.46
C ARG A 91 -9.44 -8.81 -8.61
N GLU A 92 -9.67 -9.63 -9.60
CA GLU A 92 -8.82 -10.80 -9.91
C GLU A 92 -7.35 -10.44 -10.20
N THR A 93 -7.10 -9.21 -10.64
CA THR A 93 -5.76 -8.68 -10.91
C THR A 93 -5.06 -8.14 -9.68
N ASP A 94 -5.75 -8.03 -8.55
CA ASP A 94 -5.22 -7.51 -7.29
C ASP A 94 -4.66 -8.64 -6.42
N PHE A 95 -3.89 -8.24 -5.41
CA PHE A 95 -3.31 -9.18 -4.45
C PHE A 95 -3.82 -8.88 -3.05
N HIS A 96 -4.21 -9.90 -2.33
CA HIS A 96 -4.69 -9.77 -0.95
C HIS A 96 -3.88 -10.65 -0.01
N LEU A 97 -3.23 -10.03 0.97
CA LEU A 97 -2.62 -10.71 2.09
C LEU A 97 -3.41 -10.35 3.35
N CYS A 98 -4.18 -11.30 3.85
CA CYS A 98 -4.95 -11.15 5.09
C CYS A 98 -4.29 -11.93 6.22
N VAL A 99 -3.79 -11.26 7.23
CA VAL A 99 -3.20 -11.89 8.41
C VAL A 99 -4.32 -12.51 9.26
N PRO A 100 -4.31 -13.83 9.52
CA PRO A 100 -5.36 -14.52 10.25
C PRO A 100 -5.25 -14.30 11.77
N HIS A 101 -5.39 -13.04 12.20
CA HIS A 101 -5.29 -12.64 13.61
C HIS A 101 -6.20 -11.44 13.90
N ASP A 102 -6.64 -11.30 15.18
CA ASP A 102 -7.54 -10.23 15.61
C ASP A 102 -6.81 -9.06 16.30
N ARG A 103 -5.62 -9.29 16.84
CA ARG A 103 -4.85 -8.24 17.53
C ARG A 103 -4.09 -7.40 16.52
N THR A 104 -4.39 -6.10 16.49
CA THR A 104 -3.78 -5.12 15.59
C THR A 104 -2.26 -5.16 15.61
N ALA A 105 -1.62 -5.24 16.78
CA ALA A 105 -0.17 -5.28 16.88
C ALA A 105 0.45 -6.50 16.17
N ARG A 106 -0.17 -7.68 16.31
CA ARG A 106 0.31 -8.91 15.63
C ARG A 106 0.13 -8.81 14.12
N ILE A 107 -0.98 -8.24 13.66
CA ILE A 107 -1.23 -7.98 12.24
C ILE A 107 -0.16 -7.02 11.68
N GLN A 108 0.13 -5.93 12.38
CA GLN A 108 1.11 -4.94 11.96
C GLN A 108 2.54 -5.51 11.90
N GLU A 109 2.92 -6.40 12.81
CA GLU A 109 4.23 -7.07 12.77
C GLU A 109 4.38 -7.92 11.51
N VAL A 110 3.33 -8.66 11.13
CA VAL A 110 3.33 -9.45 9.88
C VAL A 110 3.30 -8.54 8.65
N HIS A 111 2.54 -7.43 8.67
CA HIS A 111 2.56 -6.45 7.59
C HIS A 111 3.97 -5.88 7.39
N LEU A 112 4.68 -5.53 8.48
CA LEU A 112 6.04 -5.02 8.39
C LEU A 112 7.01 -6.06 7.79
N LEU A 113 6.92 -7.32 8.24
CA LEU A 113 7.68 -8.42 7.65
C LEU A 113 7.38 -8.58 6.15
N THR A 114 6.10 -8.53 5.77
CA THR A 114 5.68 -8.60 4.36
C THR A 114 6.28 -7.46 3.53
N LEU A 115 6.27 -6.23 4.05
CA LEU A 115 6.89 -5.08 3.36
C LEU A 115 8.38 -5.30 3.11
N HIS A 116 9.11 -5.85 4.09
CA HIS A 116 10.52 -6.19 3.91
C HIS A 116 10.71 -7.26 2.84
N CYS A 117 9.91 -8.33 2.86
CA CYS A 117 9.96 -9.37 1.83
C CYS A 117 9.63 -8.83 0.42
N LEU A 118 8.66 -7.91 0.31
CA LEU A 118 8.34 -7.27 -0.97
C LEU A 118 9.52 -6.43 -1.47
N CYS A 119 10.17 -5.66 -0.60
CA CYS A 119 11.37 -4.90 -0.97
C CYS A 119 12.51 -5.80 -1.42
N ASP A 120 12.81 -6.87 -0.68
CA ASP A 120 13.83 -7.84 -1.05
C ASP A 120 13.51 -8.53 -2.39
N GLY A 121 12.22 -8.85 -2.61
CA GLY A 121 11.73 -9.42 -3.88
C GLY A 121 11.90 -8.47 -5.06
N VAL A 122 11.55 -7.20 -4.89
CA VAL A 122 11.75 -6.15 -5.91
C VAL A 122 13.23 -5.99 -6.25
N ASP A 123 14.09 -5.90 -5.24
CA ASP A 123 15.54 -5.78 -5.45
C ASP A 123 16.09 -7.00 -6.20
N THR A 124 15.68 -8.20 -5.82
CA THR A 124 16.12 -9.45 -6.48
C THR A 124 15.65 -9.52 -7.94
N LEU A 125 14.40 -9.19 -8.22
CA LEU A 125 13.81 -9.31 -9.56
C LEU A 125 14.30 -8.24 -10.52
N LEU A 126 14.51 -7.01 -10.04
CA LEU A 126 14.90 -5.89 -10.90
C LEU A 126 16.42 -5.73 -11.03
N LEU A 127 17.16 -6.05 -9.99
CA LEU A 127 18.60 -5.77 -9.91
C LEU A 127 19.46 -7.04 -9.89
N GLY A 128 18.86 -8.21 -9.78
CA GLY A 128 19.53 -9.50 -9.59
C GLY A 128 19.96 -9.70 -8.14
N THR A 129 20.23 -10.96 -7.77
CA THR A 129 20.89 -11.29 -6.50
C THR A 129 22.29 -10.71 -6.52
N GLN A 130 22.55 -9.71 -5.71
CA GLN A 130 23.92 -9.35 -5.37
C GLN A 130 24.47 -10.51 -4.53
N GLU A 131 25.11 -11.48 -5.19
CA GLU A 131 25.91 -12.49 -4.50
C GLU A 131 26.95 -11.72 -3.67
N GLY A 132 26.88 -11.92 -2.36
CA GLY A 132 27.54 -11.11 -1.39
C GLY A 132 29.05 -10.94 -1.62
N ASN A 133 29.47 -9.72 -1.48
CA ASN A 133 30.79 -9.47 -0.91
C ASN A 133 30.61 -9.43 0.62
N THR A 134 30.94 -10.56 1.23
CA THR A 134 31.25 -10.66 2.68
C THR A 134 32.48 -9.87 3.03
#